data_ac048eaff17c815e6ffdc01ab4aa90ce
#
_entry.id   ac048eaff17c815e6ffdc01ab4aa90ce
#
_cell.length_a   1.000
_cell.length_b   1.000
_cell.length_c   1.000
_cell.angle_alpha   90.00
_cell.angle_beta   90.00
_cell.angle_gamma   90.00
#
_symmetry.space_group_name_H-M   'P 1'
#
loop_
_entity.id
_entity.type
_entity.pdbx_description
1 polymer ?
#
loop_
_entity_poly.entity_id
_entity_poly.type
_entity_poly.pdbx_seq_one_letter_code
_entity_poly.pdbx_strand_id
1 'polypeptide(L)'
;MSDRASIANEQPLLIAEGLTKSYGHRLACRNVSFELYEGEVLAVVGESGSGKSTLLQLLSGQLDANAGRVLYRMRDGITRELAQLGEAERRFLFRTDWGYVHQDAAQGLRMSVSAGANVGERLMAVGQRHYGDIRKSASQWLERVEIDTGRIDDAPRTFSGGMRQRLQIARNLVTAPRLVFMDEPTGGLDVSVQARLLDLVSRLVHELGLAVIIVTHDLGVARLLSHRMIVMKDGRVIETGLTDQVLDDPREPYTQLLVSSILPA
;
A
#
# COMPACT_ATOMS: atom_id res chain seq x y z
N MET A 1 2.39 25.26 -10.50
CA MET A 1 3.23 25.76 -9.38
C MET A 1 2.40 26.25 -8.20
N SER A 2 1.24 25.65 -7.90
CA SER A 2 0.29 26.18 -6.90
C SER A 2 -0.09 25.24 -5.76
N ASP A 3 0.46 24.00 -5.69
CA ASP A 3 0.03 22.99 -4.68
C ASP A 3 1.00 22.73 -3.52
N ARG A 4 2.15 23.41 -3.50
CA ARG A 4 3.19 23.16 -2.46
C ARG A 4 2.99 23.88 -1.13
N ALA A 5 2.00 24.78 -1.00
CA ALA A 5 1.79 25.59 0.20
C ALA A 5 0.72 25.05 1.16
N SER A 6 -0.02 23.99 0.79
CA SER A 6 -1.17 23.48 1.55
C SER A 6 -0.82 22.47 2.66
N ILE A 7 0.30 21.76 2.56
CA ILE A 7 0.63 20.65 3.48
C ILE A 7 1.00 21.11 4.91
N ALA A 8 1.37 22.37 5.10
CA ALA A 8 1.88 22.87 6.39
C ALA A 8 0.83 22.97 7.51
N ASN A 9 -0.45 22.69 7.24
CA ASN A 9 -1.54 22.81 8.25
C ASN A 9 -2.48 21.59 8.30
N GLU A 10 -2.16 20.51 7.62
CA GLU A 10 -2.97 19.28 7.63
C GLU A 10 -2.50 18.32 8.73
N GLN A 11 -3.46 17.80 9.50
CA GLN A 11 -3.18 16.75 10.47
C GLN A 11 -2.83 15.44 9.74
N PRO A 12 -1.79 14.71 10.17
CA PRO A 12 -1.42 13.45 9.55
C PRO A 12 -2.57 12.43 9.61
N LEU A 13 -2.67 11.60 8.56
CA LEU A 13 -3.62 10.49 8.49
C LEU A 13 -3.15 9.31 9.34
N LEU A 14 -1.86 9.00 9.28
CA LEU A 14 -1.23 7.93 10.06
C LEU A 14 0.10 8.42 10.64
N ILE A 15 0.35 8.07 11.90
CA ILE A 15 1.60 8.38 12.60
C ILE A 15 2.19 7.09 13.14
N ALA A 16 3.44 6.84 12.80
CA ALA A 16 4.27 5.81 13.41
C ALA A 16 5.21 6.44 14.42
N GLU A 17 5.21 5.99 15.66
CA GLU A 17 6.07 6.53 16.72
C GLU A 17 6.88 5.41 17.36
N GLY A 18 8.20 5.43 17.18
CA GLY A 18 9.15 4.55 17.85
C GLY A 18 8.96 3.06 17.60
N LEU A 19 8.38 2.68 16.46
CA LEU A 19 8.03 1.29 16.18
C LEU A 19 9.26 0.39 16.22
N THR A 20 9.17 -0.62 17.09
CA THR A 20 10.23 -1.62 17.27
C THR A 20 9.63 -3.02 17.25
N LYS A 21 10.26 -3.91 16.46
CA LYS A 21 9.90 -5.32 16.36
C LYS A 21 11.13 -6.20 16.33
N SER A 22 11.13 -7.24 17.16
CA SER A 22 12.16 -8.27 17.19
C SER A 22 11.57 -9.67 17.01
N TYR A 23 12.34 -10.53 16.38
CA TYR A 23 12.12 -11.97 16.28
C TYR A 23 13.34 -12.67 16.90
N GLY A 24 13.22 -13.08 18.16
CA GLY A 24 14.37 -13.55 18.95
C GLY A 24 15.44 -12.46 19.04
N HIS A 25 16.65 -12.75 18.55
CA HIS A 25 17.76 -11.78 18.57
C HIS A 25 17.79 -10.83 17.37
N ARG A 26 16.96 -11.05 16.34
CA ARG A 26 16.93 -10.21 15.15
C ARG A 26 15.93 -9.06 15.34
N LEU A 27 16.42 -7.82 15.26
CA LEU A 27 15.59 -6.62 15.21
C LEU A 27 15.16 -6.38 13.76
N ALA A 28 13.87 -6.55 13.48
CA ALA A 28 13.29 -6.32 12.17
C ALA A 28 12.89 -4.86 11.95
N CYS A 29 12.46 -4.16 13.02
CA CYS A 29 12.25 -2.71 13.04
C CYS A 29 12.85 -2.16 14.34
N ARG A 30 13.51 -1.01 14.26
CA ARG A 30 14.19 -0.39 15.39
C ARG A 30 13.91 1.09 15.45
N ASN A 31 13.02 1.50 16.35
CA ASN A 31 12.67 2.91 16.62
C ASN A 31 12.28 3.68 15.36
N VAL A 32 11.38 3.10 14.54
CA VAL A 32 10.93 3.72 13.27
C VAL A 32 9.81 4.72 13.57
N SER A 33 10.00 5.96 13.12
CA SER A 33 9.01 7.05 13.30
C SER A 33 8.85 7.84 12.00
N PHE A 34 7.61 8.11 11.62
CA PHE A 34 7.23 8.97 10.49
C PHE A 34 5.74 9.30 10.52
N GLU A 35 5.34 10.23 9.68
CA GLU A 35 3.95 10.62 9.45
C GLU A 35 3.58 10.40 7.98
N LEU A 36 2.30 10.12 7.73
CA LEU A 36 1.69 10.03 6.41
C LEU A 36 0.47 10.93 6.36
N TYR A 37 0.32 11.67 5.27
CA TYR A 37 -0.77 12.61 5.06
C TYR A 37 -1.80 12.08 4.04
N GLU A 38 -2.99 12.65 4.01
CA GLU A 38 -4.00 12.30 2.99
C GLU A 38 -3.49 12.62 1.58
N GLY A 39 -3.75 11.74 0.62
CA GLY A 39 -3.27 11.88 -0.75
C GLY A 39 -1.76 11.69 -0.94
N GLU A 40 -1.02 11.44 0.15
CA GLU A 40 0.42 11.21 0.07
C GLU A 40 0.75 9.76 -0.29
N VAL A 41 1.70 9.58 -1.21
CA VAL A 41 2.34 8.29 -1.46
C VAL A 41 3.73 8.29 -0.83
N LEU A 42 3.94 7.40 0.13
CA LEU A 42 5.20 7.19 0.83
C LEU A 42 5.81 5.85 0.39
N ALA A 43 7.00 5.89 -0.21
CA ALA A 43 7.75 4.67 -0.49
C ALA A 43 8.66 4.29 0.68
N VAL A 44 8.70 2.99 0.98
CA VAL A 44 9.68 2.40 1.90
C VAL A 44 10.56 1.47 1.08
N VAL A 45 11.84 1.84 0.93
CA VAL A 45 12.80 1.12 0.09
C VAL A 45 13.97 0.56 0.89
N GLY A 46 14.72 -0.37 0.30
CA GLY A 46 15.90 -1.00 0.90
C GLY A 46 16.04 -2.45 0.45
N GLU A 47 17.16 -3.08 0.76
CA GLU A 47 17.45 -4.47 0.41
C GLU A 47 16.46 -5.48 1.02
N SER A 48 16.44 -6.69 0.47
CA SER A 48 15.69 -7.80 1.06
C SER A 48 16.15 -8.05 2.50
N GLY A 49 15.17 -8.18 3.41
CA GLY A 49 15.48 -8.38 4.83
C GLY A 49 15.76 -7.11 5.64
N SER A 50 15.69 -5.91 5.07
CA SER A 50 15.85 -4.63 5.80
C SER A 50 14.70 -4.29 6.76
N GLY A 51 13.58 -5.05 6.75
CA GLY A 51 12.47 -4.89 7.68
C GLY A 51 11.20 -4.26 7.08
N LYS A 52 11.18 -3.96 5.78
CA LYS A 52 10.08 -3.23 5.09
C LYS A 52 8.71 -3.90 5.25
N SER A 53 8.59 -5.19 4.90
CA SER A 53 7.31 -5.92 5.02
C SER A 53 6.88 -6.05 6.48
N THR A 54 7.84 -6.20 7.42
CA THR A 54 7.54 -6.18 8.85
C THR A 54 6.97 -4.81 9.26
N LEU A 55 7.58 -3.72 8.79
CA LEU A 55 7.06 -2.37 9.05
C LEU A 55 5.64 -2.21 8.49
N LEU A 56 5.39 -2.66 7.25
CA LEU A 56 4.06 -2.58 6.64
C LEU A 56 3.00 -3.36 7.45
N GLN A 57 3.36 -4.54 7.97
CA GLN A 57 2.48 -5.35 8.82
C GLN A 57 2.22 -4.69 10.18
N LEU A 58 3.20 -4.00 10.78
CA LEU A 58 3.01 -3.22 12.00
C LEU A 58 2.05 -2.06 11.77
N LEU A 59 2.25 -1.29 10.69
CA LEU A 59 1.43 -0.14 10.33
C LEU A 59 -0.02 -0.51 10.02
N SER A 60 -0.22 -1.67 9.40
CA SER A 60 -1.56 -2.19 9.11
C SER A 60 -2.20 -2.94 10.29
N GLY A 61 -1.52 -3.07 11.42
CA GLY A 61 -2.04 -3.78 12.59
C GLY A 61 -2.20 -5.30 12.39
N GLN A 62 -1.55 -5.88 11.38
CA GLN A 62 -1.48 -7.34 11.19
C GLN A 62 -0.45 -7.98 12.13
N LEU A 63 0.45 -7.17 12.67
CA LEU A 63 1.50 -7.58 13.59
C LEU A 63 1.58 -6.58 14.74
N ASP A 64 1.69 -7.05 15.97
CA ASP A 64 1.89 -6.19 17.12
C ASP A 64 3.37 -5.80 17.28
N ALA A 65 3.61 -4.53 17.60
CA ALA A 65 4.94 -4.02 17.92
C ALA A 65 5.40 -4.49 19.31
N ASN A 66 6.72 -4.60 19.53
CA ASN A 66 7.28 -4.79 20.86
C ASN A 66 7.38 -3.47 21.64
N ALA A 67 7.54 -2.34 20.93
CA ALA A 67 7.50 -0.99 21.48
C ALA A 67 7.09 0.01 20.40
N GLY A 68 6.68 1.20 20.82
CA GLY A 68 6.15 2.23 19.94
C GLY A 68 4.66 2.04 19.68
N ARG A 69 4.08 2.93 18.88
CA ARG A 69 2.65 2.92 18.59
C ARG A 69 2.36 3.40 17.17
N VAL A 70 1.19 3.00 16.65
CA VAL A 70 0.62 3.50 15.41
C VAL A 70 -0.66 4.23 15.74
N LEU A 71 -0.75 5.48 15.32
CA LEU A 71 -1.92 6.32 15.47
C LEU A 71 -2.56 6.51 14.10
N TYR A 72 -3.89 6.42 14.04
CA TYR A 72 -4.66 6.60 12.80
C TYR A 72 -5.81 7.59 13.03
N ARG A 73 -5.96 8.56 12.13
CA ARG A 73 -7.07 9.53 12.15
C ARG A 73 -8.31 8.93 11.51
N MET A 74 -9.28 8.58 12.35
CA MET A 74 -10.54 7.98 11.95
C MET A 74 -11.39 8.96 11.11
N ARG A 75 -12.45 8.46 10.46
CA ARG A 75 -13.38 9.30 9.67
C ARG A 75 -14.12 10.35 10.50
N ASP A 76 -14.25 10.13 11.81
CA ASP A 76 -14.80 11.09 12.76
C ASP A 76 -13.83 12.23 13.15
N GLY A 77 -12.61 12.22 12.57
CA GLY A 77 -11.55 13.18 12.86
C GLY A 77 -10.73 12.87 14.11
N ILE A 78 -11.11 11.86 14.89
CA ILE A 78 -10.41 11.48 16.13
C ILE A 78 -9.23 10.58 15.80
N THR A 79 -8.05 10.93 16.29
CA THR A 79 -6.86 10.07 16.19
C THR A 79 -6.89 9.02 17.28
N ARG A 80 -6.79 7.75 16.90
CA ARG A 80 -6.79 6.60 17.82
C ARG A 80 -5.56 5.75 17.63
N GLU A 81 -5.08 5.17 18.72
CA GLU A 81 -3.99 4.21 18.69
C GLU A 81 -4.50 2.82 18.26
N LEU A 82 -3.86 2.21 17.27
CA LEU A 82 -4.30 0.93 16.71
C LEU A 82 -4.28 -0.21 17.74
N ALA A 83 -3.31 -0.21 18.64
CA ALA A 83 -3.20 -1.24 19.68
C ALA A 83 -4.39 -1.22 20.66
N GLN A 84 -5.03 -0.06 20.83
CA GLN A 84 -6.18 0.14 21.73
C GLN A 84 -7.52 -0.19 21.07
N LEU A 85 -7.55 -0.34 19.74
CA LEU A 85 -8.77 -0.69 19.02
C LEU A 85 -9.15 -2.16 19.30
N GLY A 86 -10.43 -2.37 19.55
CA GLY A 86 -10.99 -3.72 19.62
C GLY A 86 -10.91 -4.46 18.27
N GLU A 87 -10.97 -5.78 18.31
CA GLU A 87 -10.89 -6.61 17.08
C GLU A 87 -11.98 -6.25 16.04
N ALA A 88 -13.18 -5.89 16.52
CA ALA A 88 -14.28 -5.47 15.66
C ALA A 88 -13.98 -4.15 14.96
N GLU A 89 -13.36 -3.17 15.64
CA GLU A 89 -12.98 -1.87 15.08
C GLU A 89 -11.84 -2.03 14.06
N ARG A 90 -10.82 -2.85 14.36
CA ARG A 90 -9.73 -3.17 13.42
C ARG A 90 -10.29 -3.81 12.15
N ARG A 91 -11.19 -4.82 12.29
CA ARG A 91 -11.86 -5.44 11.14
C ARG A 91 -12.71 -4.44 10.34
N PHE A 92 -13.33 -3.48 11.01
CA PHE A 92 -14.09 -2.42 10.35
C PHE A 92 -13.15 -1.53 9.51
N LEU A 93 -12.00 -1.09 10.04
CA LEU A 93 -11.01 -0.32 9.28
C LEU A 93 -10.57 -1.06 8.02
N PHE A 94 -10.22 -2.34 8.11
CA PHE A 94 -9.83 -3.16 6.95
C PHE A 94 -10.94 -3.30 5.91
N ARG A 95 -12.22 -3.20 6.31
CA ARG A 95 -13.34 -3.32 5.39
C ARG A 95 -13.71 -2.02 4.71
N THR A 96 -13.49 -0.90 5.37
CA THR A 96 -14.02 0.41 4.94
C THR A 96 -12.93 1.39 4.54
N ASP A 97 -11.88 1.51 5.36
CA ASP A 97 -10.92 2.62 5.29
C ASP A 97 -9.55 2.20 4.73
N TRP A 98 -9.24 0.89 4.78
CA TRP A 98 -7.93 0.38 4.40
C TRP A 98 -8.02 -0.65 3.28
N GLY A 99 -7.04 -0.57 2.35
CA GLY A 99 -6.74 -1.62 1.40
C GLY A 99 -5.38 -2.25 1.71
N TYR A 100 -5.20 -3.53 1.40
CA TYR A 100 -3.91 -4.20 1.47
C TYR A 100 -3.67 -5.00 0.19
N VAL A 101 -2.63 -4.61 -0.56
CA VAL A 101 -2.20 -5.27 -1.79
C VAL A 101 -0.95 -6.10 -1.48
N HIS A 102 -1.10 -7.42 -1.54
CA HIS A 102 -0.02 -8.38 -1.29
C HIS A 102 0.88 -8.52 -2.52
N GLN A 103 2.13 -8.86 -2.30
CA GLN A 103 3.09 -9.23 -3.34
C GLN A 103 2.57 -10.41 -4.18
N ASP A 104 2.15 -11.49 -3.52
CA ASP A 104 1.43 -12.58 -4.18
C ASP A 104 -0.08 -12.29 -4.15
N ALA A 105 -0.65 -11.99 -5.31
CA ALA A 105 -2.07 -11.72 -5.46
C ALA A 105 -2.97 -12.89 -4.99
N ALA A 106 -2.46 -14.11 -4.94
CA ALA A 106 -3.22 -15.26 -4.45
C ALA A 106 -3.56 -15.14 -2.95
N GLN A 107 -2.75 -14.43 -2.17
CA GLN A 107 -3.03 -14.17 -0.76
C GLN A 107 -4.18 -13.18 -0.55
N GLY A 108 -4.37 -12.25 -1.50
CA GLY A 108 -5.42 -11.24 -1.45
C GLY A 108 -6.74 -11.65 -2.14
N LEU A 109 -6.79 -12.80 -2.81
CA LEU A 109 -7.91 -13.23 -3.63
C LEU A 109 -8.42 -14.62 -3.25
N ARG A 110 -9.72 -14.83 -3.41
CA ARG A 110 -10.34 -16.16 -3.34
C ARG A 110 -10.24 -16.81 -4.71
N MET A 111 -9.21 -17.62 -4.92
CA MET A 111 -8.80 -18.15 -6.22
C MET A 111 -9.84 -19.02 -6.94
N SER A 112 -10.80 -19.62 -6.21
CA SER A 112 -11.88 -20.46 -6.74
C SER A 112 -13.23 -19.73 -6.89
N VAL A 113 -13.31 -18.47 -6.50
CA VAL A 113 -14.52 -17.64 -6.55
C VAL A 113 -14.39 -16.65 -7.70
N SER A 114 -15.48 -16.30 -8.38
CA SER A 114 -15.44 -15.43 -9.56
C SER A 114 -14.81 -14.04 -9.27
N ALA A 115 -14.28 -13.39 -10.31
CA ALA A 115 -13.69 -12.06 -10.21
C ALA A 115 -14.70 -11.05 -9.66
N GLY A 116 -15.92 -11.05 -10.17
CA GLY A 116 -16.99 -10.18 -9.68
C GLY A 116 -17.33 -10.41 -8.20
N ALA A 117 -17.32 -11.67 -7.75
CA ALA A 117 -17.59 -11.97 -6.34
C ALA A 117 -16.40 -11.62 -5.43
N ASN A 118 -15.16 -11.70 -5.91
CA ASN A 118 -13.98 -11.19 -5.19
C ASN A 118 -14.10 -9.69 -4.90
N VAL A 119 -14.51 -8.88 -5.88
CA VAL A 119 -14.76 -7.45 -5.70
C VAL A 119 -16.01 -7.21 -4.85
N GLY A 120 -17.10 -7.90 -5.15
CA GLY A 120 -18.40 -7.73 -4.48
C GLY A 120 -18.39 -8.11 -3.00
N GLU A 121 -17.51 -9.04 -2.57
CA GLU A 121 -17.37 -9.42 -1.16
C GLU A 121 -17.06 -8.21 -0.26
N ARG A 122 -16.23 -7.28 -0.73
CA ARG A 122 -15.90 -6.06 0.00
C ARG A 122 -17.11 -5.15 0.16
N LEU A 123 -17.93 -5.03 -0.90
CA LEU A 123 -19.16 -4.23 -0.86
C LEU A 123 -20.19 -4.84 0.10
N MET A 124 -20.32 -6.17 0.11
CA MET A 124 -21.17 -6.87 1.08
C MET A 124 -20.69 -6.67 2.52
N ALA A 125 -19.37 -6.62 2.74
CA ALA A 125 -18.78 -6.40 4.06
C ALA A 125 -19.07 -5.01 4.63
N VAL A 126 -19.32 -4.00 3.76
CA VAL A 126 -19.72 -2.64 4.15
C VAL A 126 -21.26 -2.43 4.11
N GLY A 127 -22.03 -3.50 3.99
CA GLY A 127 -23.48 -3.46 4.16
C GLY A 127 -24.30 -3.44 2.87
N GLN A 128 -23.71 -3.40 1.68
CA GLN A 128 -24.47 -3.55 0.44
C GLN A 128 -25.07 -4.95 0.35
N ARG A 129 -26.35 -5.04 -0.08
CA ARG A 129 -27.08 -6.31 -0.14
C ARG A 129 -27.73 -6.57 -1.49
N HIS A 130 -27.95 -5.55 -2.33
CA HIS A 130 -28.59 -5.71 -3.62
C HIS A 130 -27.60 -6.28 -4.64
N TYR A 131 -27.84 -7.51 -5.12
CA TYR A 131 -26.93 -8.23 -6.00
C TYR A 131 -26.64 -7.48 -7.31
N GLY A 132 -27.68 -6.87 -7.94
CA GLY A 132 -27.52 -6.11 -9.19
C GLY A 132 -26.53 -4.94 -9.05
N ASP A 133 -26.64 -4.19 -7.95
CA ASP A 133 -25.75 -3.04 -7.68
C ASP A 133 -24.31 -3.49 -7.38
N ILE A 134 -24.17 -4.58 -6.61
CA ILE A 134 -22.85 -5.17 -6.32
C ILE A 134 -22.19 -5.63 -7.63
N ARG A 135 -22.94 -6.35 -8.49
CA ARG A 135 -22.42 -6.83 -9.77
C ARG A 135 -22.05 -5.68 -10.72
N LYS A 136 -22.90 -4.65 -10.77
CA LYS A 136 -22.64 -3.43 -11.56
C LYS A 136 -21.36 -2.74 -11.09
N SER A 137 -21.20 -2.52 -9.78
CA SER A 137 -19.99 -1.93 -9.20
C SER A 137 -18.76 -2.79 -9.48
N ALA A 138 -18.87 -4.11 -9.35
CA ALA A 138 -17.78 -5.03 -9.66
C ALA A 138 -17.37 -4.94 -11.13
N SER A 139 -18.34 -4.88 -12.06
CA SER A 139 -18.07 -4.73 -13.50
C SER A 139 -17.35 -3.41 -13.81
N GLN A 140 -17.79 -2.30 -13.22
CA GLN A 140 -17.13 -1.00 -13.38
C GLN A 140 -15.69 -1.01 -12.85
N TRP A 141 -15.43 -1.70 -11.73
CA TRP A 141 -14.07 -1.82 -11.21
C TRP A 141 -13.17 -2.73 -12.03
N LEU A 142 -13.72 -3.80 -12.63
CA LEU A 142 -12.97 -4.62 -13.59
C LEU A 142 -12.53 -3.79 -14.79
N GLU A 143 -13.43 -2.97 -15.34
CA GLU A 143 -13.11 -2.05 -16.44
C GLU A 143 -12.04 -1.04 -16.04
N ARG A 144 -12.16 -0.40 -14.86
CA ARG A 144 -11.17 0.57 -14.34
C ARG A 144 -9.77 -0.03 -14.19
N VAL A 145 -9.67 -1.31 -13.84
CA VAL A 145 -8.38 -2.02 -13.74
C VAL A 145 -8.01 -2.77 -15.03
N GLU A 146 -8.67 -2.44 -16.15
CA GLU A 146 -8.39 -2.99 -17.49
C GLU A 146 -8.50 -4.52 -17.54
N ILE A 147 -9.48 -5.10 -16.87
CA ILE A 147 -9.90 -6.49 -17.01
C ILE A 147 -11.20 -6.50 -17.81
N ASP A 148 -11.24 -7.33 -18.87
CA ASP A 148 -12.44 -7.52 -19.67
C ASP A 148 -13.64 -7.92 -18.80
N THR A 149 -14.70 -7.11 -18.86
CA THR A 149 -15.92 -7.31 -18.07
C THR A 149 -16.63 -8.60 -18.39
N GLY A 150 -16.42 -9.17 -19.59
CA GLY A 150 -16.90 -10.51 -19.96
C GLY A 150 -16.32 -11.62 -19.08
N ARG A 151 -15.23 -11.35 -18.39
CA ARG A 151 -14.57 -12.28 -17.46
C ARG A 151 -15.00 -12.14 -15.98
N ILE A 152 -16.07 -11.39 -15.72
CA ILE A 152 -16.57 -11.15 -14.36
C ILE A 152 -16.92 -12.44 -13.61
N ASP A 153 -17.35 -13.47 -14.32
CA ASP A 153 -17.72 -14.77 -13.76
C ASP A 153 -16.55 -15.78 -13.74
N ASP A 154 -15.39 -15.42 -14.32
CA ASP A 154 -14.19 -16.25 -14.30
C ASP A 154 -13.53 -16.24 -12.93
N ALA A 155 -12.95 -17.39 -12.55
CA ALA A 155 -12.18 -17.50 -11.32
C ALA A 155 -10.72 -16.99 -11.52
N PRO A 156 -10.10 -16.30 -10.53
CA PRO A 156 -8.75 -15.76 -10.63
C PRO A 156 -7.67 -16.79 -10.96
N ARG A 157 -7.90 -18.07 -10.69
CA ARG A 157 -6.98 -19.15 -11.08
C ARG A 157 -6.74 -19.23 -12.60
N THR A 158 -7.68 -18.70 -13.42
CA THR A 158 -7.57 -18.64 -14.89
C THR A 158 -6.93 -17.36 -15.40
N PHE A 159 -6.60 -16.43 -14.50
CA PHE A 159 -6.01 -15.12 -14.82
C PHE A 159 -4.49 -15.20 -14.85
N SER A 160 -3.86 -14.36 -15.67
CA SER A 160 -2.41 -14.13 -15.61
C SER A 160 -2.01 -13.47 -14.28
N GLY A 161 -0.71 -13.47 -13.96
CA GLY A 161 -0.18 -12.80 -12.77
C GLY A 161 -0.61 -11.34 -12.69
N GLY A 162 -0.41 -10.59 -13.78
CA GLY A 162 -0.81 -9.19 -13.87
C GLY A 162 -2.32 -8.96 -13.73
N MET A 163 -3.15 -9.84 -14.31
CA MET A 163 -4.61 -9.78 -14.13
C MET A 163 -5.02 -10.04 -12.69
N ARG A 164 -4.39 -10.99 -12.02
CA ARG A 164 -4.64 -11.24 -10.59
C ARG A 164 -4.28 -10.04 -9.74
N GLN A 165 -3.15 -9.38 -10.04
CA GLN A 165 -2.73 -8.18 -9.32
C GLN A 165 -3.71 -7.02 -9.54
N ARG A 166 -4.16 -6.79 -10.78
CA ARG A 166 -5.21 -5.80 -11.10
C ARG A 166 -6.53 -6.10 -10.39
N LEU A 167 -6.95 -7.35 -10.35
CA LEU A 167 -8.15 -7.76 -9.62
C LEU A 167 -8.02 -7.52 -8.11
N GLN A 168 -6.84 -7.79 -7.54
CA GLN A 168 -6.56 -7.49 -6.12
C GLN A 168 -6.68 -5.99 -5.83
N ILE A 169 -6.18 -5.13 -6.74
CA ILE A 169 -6.35 -3.68 -6.64
C ILE A 169 -7.83 -3.29 -6.70
N ALA A 170 -8.59 -3.77 -7.70
CA ALA A 170 -10.03 -3.51 -7.80
C ALA A 170 -10.78 -3.91 -6.53
N ARG A 171 -10.50 -5.10 -6.00
CA ARG A 171 -11.08 -5.58 -4.74
C ARG A 171 -10.79 -4.64 -3.57
N ASN A 172 -9.58 -4.11 -3.48
CA ASN A 172 -9.22 -3.22 -2.37
C ASN A 172 -9.82 -1.81 -2.53
N LEU A 173 -9.92 -1.30 -3.75
CA LEU A 173 -10.35 0.08 -3.99
C LEU A 173 -11.87 0.26 -4.11
N VAL A 174 -12.65 -0.81 -4.30
CA VAL A 174 -14.10 -0.74 -4.50
C VAL A 174 -14.85 -0.12 -3.31
N THR A 175 -14.29 -0.15 -2.11
CA THR A 175 -14.86 0.47 -0.91
C THR A 175 -14.43 1.91 -0.69
N ALA A 176 -13.69 2.51 -1.65
CA ALA A 176 -13.10 3.85 -1.54
C ALA A 176 -12.32 4.04 -0.21
N PRO A 177 -11.27 3.25 0.03
CA PRO A 177 -10.45 3.38 1.23
C PRO A 177 -9.73 4.73 1.24
N ARG A 178 -9.30 5.20 2.43
CA ARG A 178 -8.44 6.38 2.56
C ARG A 178 -6.95 6.03 2.51
N LEU A 179 -6.59 4.81 2.91
CA LEU A 179 -5.21 4.33 2.99
C LEU A 179 -5.06 2.97 2.32
N VAL A 180 -4.03 2.82 1.51
CA VAL A 180 -3.67 1.54 0.89
C VAL A 180 -2.24 1.18 1.23
N PHE A 181 -2.05 -0.02 1.76
CA PHE A 181 -0.75 -0.64 1.97
C PHE A 181 -0.43 -1.52 0.76
N MET A 182 0.75 -1.38 0.19
CA MET A 182 1.20 -2.17 -0.97
C MET A 182 2.56 -2.83 -0.67
N ASP A 183 2.59 -4.14 -0.62
CA ASP A 183 3.82 -4.92 -0.42
C ASP A 183 4.31 -5.45 -1.76
N GLU A 184 5.35 -4.85 -2.32
CA GLU A 184 5.96 -5.20 -3.62
C GLU A 184 4.94 -5.50 -4.73
N PRO A 185 4.02 -4.57 -5.05
CA PRO A 185 2.85 -4.85 -5.90
C PRO A 185 3.19 -5.26 -7.33
N THR A 186 4.42 -5.05 -7.79
CA THR A 186 4.93 -5.42 -9.13
C THR A 186 5.85 -6.63 -9.10
N GLY A 187 6.10 -7.20 -7.93
CA GLY A 187 7.01 -8.34 -7.76
C GLY A 187 6.60 -9.55 -8.59
N GLY A 188 7.56 -10.14 -9.32
CA GLY A 188 7.33 -11.33 -10.13
C GLY A 188 6.53 -11.12 -11.43
N LEU A 189 6.33 -9.87 -11.84
CA LEU A 189 5.72 -9.52 -13.12
C LEU A 189 6.79 -9.20 -14.19
N ASP A 190 6.49 -9.51 -15.44
CA ASP A 190 7.31 -9.08 -16.57
C ASP A 190 7.36 -7.55 -16.67
N VAL A 191 8.47 -6.98 -17.16
CA VAL A 191 8.72 -5.54 -17.23
C VAL A 191 7.58 -4.77 -17.92
N SER A 192 7.05 -5.30 -19.03
CA SER A 192 5.94 -4.66 -19.75
C SER A 192 4.61 -4.68 -18.98
N VAL A 193 4.36 -5.73 -18.21
CA VAL A 193 3.18 -5.86 -17.35
C VAL A 193 3.33 -4.98 -16.11
N GLN A 194 4.55 -4.90 -15.56
CA GLN A 194 4.89 -4.01 -14.46
C GLN A 194 4.62 -2.54 -14.82
N ALA A 195 5.16 -2.05 -15.96
CA ALA A 195 4.95 -0.68 -16.41
C ALA A 195 3.46 -0.31 -16.51
N ARG A 196 2.66 -1.17 -17.16
CA ARG A 196 1.21 -0.94 -17.26
C ARG A 196 0.49 -0.96 -15.91
N LEU A 197 0.93 -1.81 -14.97
CA LEU A 197 0.36 -1.84 -13.64
C LEU A 197 0.69 -0.57 -12.86
N LEU A 198 1.91 -0.05 -12.99
CA LEU A 198 2.34 1.19 -12.34
C LEU A 198 1.58 2.40 -12.87
N ASP A 199 1.38 2.50 -14.21
CA ASP A 199 0.56 3.55 -14.81
C ASP A 199 -0.89 3.51 -14.28
N LEU A 200 -1.46 2.30 -14.19
CA LEU A 200 -2.79 2.09 -13.62
C LEU A 200 -2.85 2.54 -12.16
N VAL A 201 -1.89 2.12 -11.33
CA VAL A 201 -1.85 2.48 -9.90
C VAL A 201 -1.69 3.98 -9.73
N SER A 202 -0.76 4.62 -10.47
CA SER A 202 -0.53 6.06 -10.44
C SER A 202 -1.81 6.84 -10.74
N ARG A 203 -2.50 6.46 -11.82
CA ARG A 203 -3.78 7.07 -12.21
C ARG A 203 -4.83 6.91 -11.11
N LEU A 204 -5.03 5.70 -10.58
CA LEU A 204 -6.05 5.44 -9.55
C LEU A 204 -5.74 6.14 -8.23
N VAL A 205 -4.48 6.21 -7.82
CA VAL A 205 -4.05 6.92 -6.61
C VAL A 205 -4.38 8.41 -6.73
N HIS A 206 -4.03 9.01 -7.88
CA HIS A 206 -4.29 10.42 -8.13
C HIS A 206 -5.79 10.73 -8.23
N GLU A 207 -6.56 9.96 -9.03
CA GLU A 207 -7.99 10.15 -9.21
C GLU A 207 -8.80 10.03 -7.92
N LEU A 208 -8.38 9.13 -7.02
CA LEU A 208 -9.10 8.83 -5.78
C LEU A 208 -8.55 9.59 -4.57
N GLY A 209 -7.44 10.33 -4.72
CA GLY A 209 -6.80 11.04 -3.62
C GLY A 209 -6.34 10.08 -2.50
N LEU A 210 -5.83 8.89 -2.85
CA LEU A 210 -5.47 7.87 -1.89
C LEU A 210 -4.18 8.21 -1.15
N ALA A 211 -4.14 8.00 0.16
CA ALA A 211 -2.88 7.83 0.86
C ALA A 211 -2.34 6.41 0.61
N VAL A 212 -1.05 6.27 0.31
CA VAL A 212 -0.45 4.96 0.02
C VAL A 212 0.88 4.82 0.75
N ILE A 213 1.10 3.67 1.38
CA ILE A 213 2.44 3.22 1.80
C ILE A 213 2.81 2.06 0.89
N ILE A 214 3.84 2.26 0.07
CA ILE A 214 4.35 1.23 -0.84
C ILE A 214 5.72 0.74 -0.36
N VAL A 215 5.84 -0.57 -0.17
CA VAL A 215 7.12 -1.24 0.08
C VAL A 215 7.62 -1.78 -1.24
N THR A 216 8.87 -1.45 -1.59
CA THR A 216 9.52 -1.97 -2.80
C THR A 216 11.04 -1.97 -2.66
N HIS A 217 11.71 -2.83 -3.40
CA HIS A 217 13.16 -2.78 -3.61
C HIS A 217 13.52 -2.11 -4.96
N ASP A 218 12.53 -1.78 -5.77
CA ASP A 218 12.70 -1.13 -7.07
C ASP A 218 12.56 0.39 -6.91
N LEU A 219 13.69 1.11 -7.07
CA LEU A 219 13.72 2.57 -6.98
C LEU A 219 12.98 3.26 -8.13
N GLY A 220 12.87 2.60 -9.29
CA GLY A 220 12.07 3.10 -10.41
C GLY A 220 10.58 3.15 -10.06
N VAL A 221 10.07 2.12 -9.36
CA VAL A 221 8.71 2.10 -8.83
C VAL A 221 8.50 3.24 -7.82
N ALA A 222 9.44 3.42 -6.90
CA ALA A 222 9.38 4.49 -5.92
C ALA A 222 9.40 5.87 -6.60
N ARG A 223 10.30 6.10 -7.57
CA ARG A 223 10.38 7.37 -8.33
C ARG A 223 9.09 7.70 -9.06
N LEU A 224 8.45 6.69 -9.65
CA LEU A 224 7.24 6.89 -10.44
C LEU A 224 6.00 7.21 -9.59
N LEU A 225 5.90 6.58 -8.41
CA LEU A 225 4.66 6.62 -7.62
C LEU A 225 4.73 7.53 -6.40
N SER A 226 5.89 7.70 -5.76
CA SER A 226 5.93 8.31 -4.42
C SER A 226 6.32 9.77 -4.39
N HIS A 227 5.73 10.50 -3.44
CA HIS A 227 6.07 11.89 -3.11
C HIS A 227 7.28 11.96 -2.18
N ARG A 228 7.30 11.06 -1.18
CA ARG A 228 8.39 10.93 -0.21
C ARG A 228 8.86 9.49 -0.13
N MET A 229 10.11 9.35 0.32
CA MET A 229 10.78 8.06 0.44
C MET A 229 11.43 7.91 1.80
N ILE A 230 11.38 6.69 2.33
CA ILE A 230 12.12 6.22 3.50
C ILE A 230 13.04 5.10 3.05
N VAL A 231 14.34 5.24 3.32
CA VAL A 231 15.34 4.19 3.07
C VAL A 231 15.59 3.41 4.34
N MET A 232 15.37 2.09 4.29
CA MET A 232 15.57 1.19 5.43
C MET A 232 16.79 0.30 5.24
N LYS A 233 17.60 0.19 6.30
CA LYS A 233 18.69 -0.78 6.42
C LYS A 233 18.72 -1.37 7.83
N ASP A 234 18.86 -2.68 7.95
CA ASP A 234 18.99 -3.41 9.22
C ASP A 234 17.92 -3.01 10.27
N GLY A 235 16.68 -2.86 9.81
CA GLY A 235 15.53 -2.47 10.64
C GLY A 235 15.46 -1.00 11.02
N ARG A 236 16.33 -0.14 10.51
CA ARG A 236 16.37 1.30 10.80
C ARG A 236 16.03 2.12 9.57
N VAL A 237 15.42 3.26 9.81
CA VAL A 237 15.38 4.34 8.83
C VAL A 237 16.74 5.03 8.84
N ILE A 238 17.40 5.08 7.69
CA ILE A 238 18.71 5.73 7.53
C ILE A 238 18.61 7.04 6.78
N GLU A 239 17.66 7.16 5.86
CA GLU A 239 17.41 8.39 5.13
C GLU A 239 15.93 8.57 4.85
N THR A 240 15.45 9.81 4.83
CA THR A 240 14.08 10.18 4.47
C THR A 240 14.07 11.55 3.80
N GLY A 241 13.22 11.72 2.81
CA GLY A 241 13.09 12.99 2.09
C GLY A 241 12.08 12.91 0.95
N LEU A 242 12.01 13.97 0.14
CA LEU A 242 11.30 13.92 -1.14
C LEU A 242 11.95 12.87 -2.03
N THR A 243 11.16 12.10 -2.75
CA THR A 243 11.66 10.98 -3.56
C THR A 243 12.76 11.41 -4.53
N ASP A 244 12.54 12.47 -5.30
CA ASP A 244 13.55 12.98 -6.23
C ASP A 244 14.82 13.43 -5.52
N GLN A 245 14.70 14.08 -4.34
CA GLN A 245 15.86 14.52 -3.56
C GLN A 245 16.70 13.33 -3.09
N VAL A 246 16.05 12.29 -2.54
CA VAL A 246 16.77 11.10 -2.04
C VAL A 246 17.42 10.32 -3.19
N LEU A 247 16.80 10.32 -4.38
CA LEU A 247 17.34 9.59 -5.55
C LEU A 247 18.41 10.37 -6.31
N ASP A 248 18.31 11.70 -6.39
CA ASP A 248 19.22 12.52 -7.18
C ASP A 248 20.41 13.07 -6.37
N ASP A 249 20.22 13.27 -5.04
CA ASP A 249 21.26 13.75 -4.12
C ASP A 249 21.21 12.98 -2.78
N PRO A 250 21.47 11.65 -2.79
CA PRO A 250 21.48 10.83 -1.59
C PRO A 250 22.62 11.23 -0.64
N ARG A 251 22.30 11.41 0.64
CA ARG A 251 23.26 11.84 1.67
C ARG A 251 23.94 10.68 2.37
N GLU A 252 23.20 9.60 2.60
CA GLU A 252 23.71 8.44 3.32
C GLU A 252 24.52 7.51 2.39
N PRO A 253 25.70 7.02 2.79
CA PRO A 253 26.54 6.17 1.94
C PRO A 253 25.82 4.91 1.42
N TYR A 254 24.92 4.33 2.22
CA TYR A 254 24.14 3.19 1.77
C TYR A 254 23.12 3.57 0.70
N THR A 255 22.47 4.72 0.83
CA THR A 255 21.53 5.22 -0.19
C THR A 255 22.27 5.51 -1.51
N GLN A 256 23.47 6.10 -1.43
CA GLN A 256 24.33 6.33 -2.59
C GLN A 256 24.66 5.01 -3.30
N LEU A 257 25.03 3.97 -2.54
CA LEU A 257 25.29 2.64 -3.07
C LEU A 257 24.04 2.04 -3.73
N LEU A 258 22.88 2.15 -3.05
CA LEU A 258 21.61 1.62 -3.53
C LEU A 258 21.20 2.28 -4.86
N VAL A 259 21.29 3.60 -4.95
CA VAL A 259 20.97 4.38 -6.17
C VAL A 259 21.94 4.02 -7.30
N SER A 260 23.25 4.01 -7.03
CA SER A 260 24.26 3.72 -8.07
C SER A 260 24.18 2.28 -8.61
N SER A 261 23.61 1.34 -7.85
CA SER A 261 23.48 -0.06 -8.30
C SER A 261 22.32 -0.29 -9.29
N ILE A 262 21.38 0.66 -9.40
CA ILE A 262 20.14 0.49 -10.18
C ILE A 262 20.08 1.45 -11.38
N LEU A 263 20.69 2.62 -11.26
CA LEU A 263 20.79 3.57 -12.38
C LEU A 263 22.11 3.33 -13.10
N PRO A 264 22.11 2.74 -14.33
CA PRO A 264 23.32 2.74 -15.14
C PRO A 264 23.69 4.21 -15.44
N ALA A 265 24.98 4.51 -15.26
CA ALA A 265 25.56 5.81 -15.52
C ALA A 265 25.36 6.27 -16.99
#